data_ade265d869b8b9b910b8a8d56e1f54b5
#
_entry.id   ade265d869b8b9b910b8a8d56e1f54b5
#
_cell.length_a   1.000
_cell.length_b   1.000
_cell.length_c   1.000
_cell.angle_alpha   90.00
_cell.angle_beta   90.00
_cell.angle_gamma   90.00
#
_symmetry.space_group_name_H-M   'P 1'
#
loop_
_entity.id
_entity.type
_entity.pdbx_description
1 polymer ?
#
loop_
_entity_poly.entity_id
_entity_poly.type
_entity_poly.pdbx_seq_one_letter_code
_entity_poly.pdbx_strand_id
1 'polypeptide(L)'
;LVMDSENKSSSKALSTIKSLLFALIVALFIRYIFVQPFKIPSKSMYPTLMVGDQILVDRISYGVGLPCSKSKIIPSFKEIKRGDVVVFRYPKDLKSISCPNGGFVGLSSIYYIKRVVGVPGDIISIDLNDIYINGNLISKKIPKNYFLDGVKHNVYINIFDQGKTEVIYSGNGNLLGNIDSLVVPSESYFVLGDNRDNSMDSRFWGFVPRENIIGKAFLIH
;
A
#
# COMPACT_ATOMS: atom_id res chain seq x y z
N LEU A 1 59.50 -21.64 10.63
CA LEU A 1 58.41 -22.52 10.16
C LEU A 1 57.09 -22.36 10.93
N VAL A 2 57.10 -22.03 12.23
CA VAL A 2 55.89 -21.83 13.03
C VAL A 2 55.27 -20.44 12.82
N MET A 3 56.08 -19.39 12.65
CA MET A 3 55.57 -18.01 12.46
C MET A 3 54.90 -17.77 11.10
N ASP A 4 55.24 -18.54 10.07
CA ASP A 4 54.60 -18.43 8.74
C ASP A 4 53.18 -19.02 8.66
N SER A 5 52.88 -20.01 9.52
CA SER A 5 51.56 -20.65 9.54
C SER A 5 50.50 -19.79 10.23
N GLU A 6 50.84 -19.03 11.27
CA GLU A 6 49.92 -18.12 11.97
C GLU A 6 49.53 -16.91 11.11
N ASN A 7 50.50 -16.35 10.37
CA ASN A 7 50.22 -15.19 9.50
C ASN A 7 49.34 -15.57 8.32
N LYS A 8 49.45 -16.79 7.80
CA LYS A 8 48.57 -17.29 6.71
C LYS A 8 47.16 -17.63 7.16
N SER A 9 46.98 -18.05 8.41
CA SER A 9 45.67 -18.30 9.04
C SER A 9 44.95 -16.98 9.31
N SER A 10 45.63 -15.97 9.84
CA SER A 10 45.08 -14.64 10.13
C SER A 10 44.66 -13.92 8.86
N SER A 11 45.43 -14.02 7.79
CA SER A 11 45.04 -13.40 6.48
C SER A 11 43.82 -14.04 5.83
N LYS A 12 43.68 -15.37 5.96
CA LYS A 12 42.47 -16.09 5.47
C LYS A 12 41.23 -15.73 6.30
N ALA A 13 41.34 -15.65 7.61
CA ALA A 13 40.26 -15.24 8.51
C ALA A 13 39.79 -13.81 8.16
N LEU A 14 40.71 -12.88 7.95
CA LEU A 14 40.41 -11.50 7.57
C LEU A 14 39.72 -11.41 6.21
N SER A 15 40.16 -12.19 5.20
CA SER A 15 39.52 -12.23 3.89
C SER A 15 38.07 -12.78 3.96
N THR A 16 37.85 -13.82 4.78
CA THR A 16 36.51 -14.39 4.99
C THR A 16 35.59 -13.37 5.68
N ILE A 17 36.06 -12.66 6.70
CA ILE A 17 35.30 -11.61 7.37
C ILE A 17 34.90 -10.48 6.40
N LYS A 18 35.85 -10.03 5.57
CA LYS A 18 35.55 -9.01 4.53
C LYS A 18 34.48 -9.48 3.56
N SER A 19 34.55 -10.73 3.10
CA SER A 19 33.54 -11.31 2.19
C SER A 19 32.16 -11.42 2.85
N LEU A 20 32.09 -11.85 4.10
CA LEU A 20 30.85 -11.91 4.87
C LEU A 20 30.26 -10.52 5.10
N LEU A 21 31.08 -9.54 5.45
CA LEU A 21 30.66 -8.15 5.62
C LEU A 21 30.13 -7.56 4.31
N PHE A 22 30.81 -7.79 3.21
CA PHE A 22 30.36 -7.37 1.88
C PHE A 22 29.00 -8.02 1.51
N ALA A 23 28.87 -9.34 1.70
CA ALA A 23 27.62 -10.06 1.45
C ALA A 23 26.48 -9.53 2.33
N LEU A 24 26.75 -9.23 3.61
CA LEU A 24 25.77 -8.62 4.52
C LEU A 24 25.33 -7.23 4.04
N ILE A 25 26.28 -6.39 3.63
CA ILE A 25 25.98 -5.05 3.11
C ILE A 25 25.12 -5.14 1.84
N VAL A 26 25.46 -6.04 0.92
CA VAL A 26 24.68 -6.29 -0.30
C VAL A 26 23.29 -6.80 0.05
N ALA A 27 23.16 -7.74 0.97
CA ALA A 27 21.86 -8.27 1.40
C ALA A 27 20.97 -7.18 2.05
N LEU A 28 21.55 -6.34 2.91
CA LEU A 28 20.84 -5.20 3.52
C LEU A 28 20.43 -4.15 2.47
N PHE A 29 21.28 -3.89 1.51
CA PHE A 29 20.99 -2.98 0.39
C PHE A 29 19.84 -3.51 -0.48
N ILE A 30 19.89 -4.79 -0.85
CA ILE A 30 18.80 -5.45 -1.58
C ILE A 30 17.50 -5.36 -0.77
N ARG A 31 17.53 -5.76 0.52
CA ARG A 31 16.36 -5.68 1.40
C ARG A 31 15.79 -4.27 1.47
N TYR A 32 16.64 -3.25 1.59
CA TYR A 32 16.22 -1.85 1.69
C TYR A 32 15.52 -1.34 0.43
N ILE A 33 16.01 -1.73 -0.76
CA ILE A 33 15.46 -1.29 -2.04
C ILE A 33 14.18 -2.06 -2.42
N PHE A 34 14.19 -3.39 -2.22
CA PHE A 34 13.18 -4.26 -2.80
C PHE A 34 11.92 -4.42 -1.93
N VAL A 35 12.12 -4.54 -0.61
CA VAL A 35 11.01 -4.92 0.28
C VAL A 35 11.03 -4.11 1.55
N GLN A 36 9.94 -3.42 1.82
CA GLN A 36 9.78 -2.67 3.07
C GLN A 36 8.70 -3.33 3.95
N PRO A 37 9.05 -3.75 5.20
CA PRO A 37 8.07 -4.23 6.14
C PRO A 37 7.27 -3.06 6.74
N PHE A 38 5.96 -3.25 6.88
CA PHE A 38 5.05 -2.36 7.58
C PHE A 38 4.21 -3.16 8.57
N LYS A 39 3.92 -2.58 9.73
CA LYS A 39 2.97 -3.13 10.70
C LYS A 39 1.64 -2.42 10.56
N ILE A 40 0.54 -3.17 10.57
CA ILE A 40 -0.81 -2.63 10.44
C ILE A 40 -1.27 -2.05 11.78
N PRO A 41 -1.51 -0.74 11.90
CA PRO A 41 -1.88 -0.11 13.15
C PRO A 41 -3.40 0.04 13.33
N SER A 42 -4.20 -0.13 12.30
CA SER A 42 -5.63 0.20 12.32
C SER A 42 -6.52 -0.88 11.72
N LYS A 43 -7.82 -0.81 12.06
CA LYS A 43 -8.84 -1.77 11.60
C LYS A 43 -9.44 -1.44 10.23
N SER A 44 -8.93 -0.42 9.53
CA SER A 44 -9.54 0.09 8.29
C SER A 44 -9.51 -0.88 7.11
N MET A 45 -8.67 -1.92 7.18
CA MET A 45 -8.52 -2.93 6.14
C MET A 45 -9.10 -4.31 6.54
N TYR A 46 -9.84 -4.39 7.64
CA TYR A 46 -10.57 -5.61 7.98
C TYR A 46 -11.61 -5.96 6.90
N PRO A 47 -11.82 -7.22 6.58
CA PRO A 47 -11.21 -8.43 7.15
C PRO A 47 -9.88 -8.83 6.48
N THR A 48 -9.42 -8.09 5.49
CA THR A 48 -8.23 -8.44 4.68
C THR A 48 -6.93 -8.37 5.49
N LEU A 49 -6.78 -7.33 6.32
CA LEU A 49 -5.61 -7.11 7.17
C LEU A 49 -6.06 -6.84 8.60
N MET A 50 -5.42 -7.50 9.56
CA MET A 50 -5.70 -7.34 10.98
C MET A 50 -4.71 -6.37 11.64
N VAL A 51 -5.13 -5.77 12.77
CA VAL A 51 -4.21 -4.97 13.59
C VAL A 51 -3.10 -5.87 14.12
N GLY A 52 -1.87 -5.47 13.91
CA GLY A 52 -0.69 -6.23 14.32
C GLY A 52 -0.03 -7.02 13.19
N ASP A 53 -0.76 -7.31 12.10
CA ASP A 53 -0.18 -7.98 10.94
C ASP A 53 1.05 -7.25 10.43
N GLN A 54 2.01 -8.02 9.97
CA GLN A 54 3.19 -7.53 9.27
C GLN A 54 3.02 -7.79 7.78
N ILE A 55 3.12 -6.74 6.99
CA ILE A 55 3.04 -6.82 5.54
C ILE A 55 4.39 -6.51 4.92
N LEU A 56 4.66 -7.13 3.79
CA LEU A 56 5.78 -6.80 2.93
C LEU A 56 5.27 -5.98 1.74
N VAL A 57 5.95 -4.88 1.46
CA VAL A 57 5.59 -3.95 0.39
C VAL A 57 6.63 -4.03 -0.72
N ASP A 58 6.18 -4.44 -1.90
CA ASP A 58 6.98 -4.42 -3.13
C ASP A 58 7.04 -2.97 -3.66
N ARG A 59 8.20 -2.36 -3.50
CA ARG A 59 8.45 -0.99 -3.94
C ARG A 59 8.83 -0.91 -5.41
N ILE A 60 9.44 -1.96 -5.94
CA ILE A 60 10.02 -1.96 -7.29
C ILE A 60 8.93 -2.04 -8.35
N SER A 61 7.93 -2.87 -8.17
CA SER A 61 6.86 -3.04 -9.16
C SER A 61 6.25 -1.71 -9.61
N TYR A 62 6.18 -0.74 -8.71
CA TYR A 62 5.61 0.57 -9.00
C TYR A 62 6.64 1.69 -9.21
N GLY A 63 7.92 1.31 -9.27
CA GLY A 63 9.05 2.21 -9.52
C GLY A 63 9.55 2.92 -8.27
N VAL A 64 10.86 2.99 -8.14
CA VAL A 64 11.56 3.62 -7.01
C VAL A 64 12.03 5.01 -7.42
N GLY A 65 11.57 6.03 -6.71
CA GLY A 65 12.02 7.41 -6.87
C GLY A 65 13.11 7.78 -5.87
N LEU A 66 13.91 8.76 -6.21
CA LEU A 66 14.79 9.43 -5.25
C LEU A 66 13.96 10.32 -4.31
N PRO A 67 14.39 10.47 -3.07
CA PRO A 67 13.90 11.56 -2.22
C PRO A 67 14.05 12.89 -2.96
N CYS A 68 13.04 13.75 -2.90
CA CYS A 68 13.03 15.05 -3.56
C CYS A 68 13.17 15.04 -5.09
N SER A 69 12.83 13.97 -5.76
CA SER A 69 12.85 13.91 -7.22
C SER A 69 11.55 13.38 -7.79
N LYS A 70 11.05 13.99 -8.86
CA LYS A 70 9.97 13.43 -9.68
C LYS A 70 10.47 12.27 -10.55
N SER A 71 11.78 12.21 -10.76
CA SER A 71 12.39 11.16 -11.56
C SER A 71 12.48 9.87 -10.78
N LYS A 72 12.05 8.77 -11.38
CA LYS A 72 12.24 7.43 -10.83
C LYS A 72 13.59 6.90 -11.28
N ILE A 73 14.41 6.42 -10.34
CA ILE A 73 15.67 5.72 -10.65
C ILE A 73 15.34 4.37 -11.32
N ILE A 74 14.29 3.73 -10.81
CA ILE A 74 13.79 2.48 -11.36
C ILE A 74 12.40 2.77 -11.91
N PRO A 75 12.16 2.61 -13.22
CA PRO A 75 10.83 2.79 -13.80
C PRO A 75 9.86 1.76 -13.23
N SER A 76 8.55 2.05 -13.29
CA SER A 76 7.55 1.08 -12.91
C SER A 76 7.48 -0.04 -13.94
N PHE A 77 7.53 -1.29 -13.48
CA PHE A 77 7.38 -2.47 -14.33
C PHE A 77 5.95 -2.98 -14.40
N LYS A 78 5.12 -2.56 -13.44
CA LYS A 78 3.72 -2.95 -13.35
C LYS A 78 2.84 -1.74 -13.21
N GLU A 79 1.68 -1.83 -13.83
CA GLU A 79 0.59 -0.88 -13.61
C GLU A 79 -0.14 -1.19 -12.30
N ILE A 80 -0.63 -0.15 -11.66
CA ILE A 80 -1.51 -0.28 -10.51
C ILE A 80 -2.89 -0.62 -11.03
N LYS A 81 -3.48 -1.71 -10.52
CA LYS A 81 -4.76 -2.23 -10.98
C LYS A 81 -5.83 -2.12 -9.89
N ARG A 82 -7.10 -2.13 -10.31
CA ARG A 82 -8.21 -2.24 -9.37
C ARG A 82 -8.08 -3.52 -8.56
N GLY A 83 -8.32 -3.44 -7.26
CA GLY A 83 -8.15 -4.54 -6.32
C GLY A 83 -6.78 -4.60 -5.63
N ASP A 84 -5.75 -3.91 -6.15
CA ASP A 84 -4.44 -3.86 -5.49
C ASP A 84 -4.52 -3.19 -4.12
N VAL A 85 -3.89 -3.79 -3.14
CA VAL A 85 -3.67 -3.15 -1.82
C VAL A 85 -2.36 -2.39 -1.88
N VAL A 86 -2.43 -1.07 -1.68
CA VAL A 86 -1.29 -0.18 -1.83
C VAL A 86 -0.96 0.54 -0.53
N VAL A 87 0.33 0.72 -0.29
CA VAL A 87 0.85 1.61 0.76
C VAL A 87 1.25 2.92 0.10
N PHE A 88 0.81 4.03 0.69
CA PHE A 88 1.07 5.36 0.14
C PHE A 88 1.22 6.39 1.25
N ARG A 89 1.82 7.54 0.93
CA ARG A 89 1.87 8.72 1.80
C ARG A 89 0.53 9.44 1.75
N TYR A 90 0.07 9.89 2.90
CA TYR A 90 -1.18 10.65 2.97
C TYR A 90 -1.12 11.92 2.10
N PRO A 91 -2.07 12.13 1.17
CA PRO A 91 -1.97 13.22 0.19
C PRO A 91 -2.04 14.62 0.79
N LYS A 92 -2.65 14.77 1.96
CA LYS A 92 -2.78 16.05 2.68
C LYS A 92 -1.83 16.18 3.87
N ASP A 93 -0.73 15.40 3.88
CA ASP A 93 0.26 15.49 4.95
C ASP A 93 1.05 16.78 4.85
N LEU A 94 0.64 17.78 5.65
CA LEU A 94 1.29 19.09 5.75
C LEU A 94 2.68 19.04 6.40
N LYS A 95 3.04 17.90 7.03
CA LYS A 95 4.35 17.71 7.65
C LYS A 95 5.38 17.13 6.67
N SER A 96 4.95 16.71 5.51
CA SER A 96 5.86 16.31 4.44
C SER A 96 6.54 17.55 3.88
N ILE A 97 7.86 17.63 3.98
CA ILE A 97 8.63 18.70 3.37
C ILE A 97 8.49 18.57 1.86
N SER A 98 7.78 19.52 1.25
CA SER A 98 7.72 19.62 -0.21
C SER A 98 9.10 20.03 -0.73
N CYS A 99 9.66 19.24 -1.60
CA CYS A 99 10.94 19.54 -2.21
C CYS A 99 10.77 20.53 -3.36
N PRO A 100 11.75 21.41 -3.62
CA PRO A 100 11.66 22.43 -4.67
C PRO A 100 11.41 21.87 -6.08
N ASN A 101 11.85 20.62 -6.34
CA ASN A 101 11.73 19.96 -7.63
C ASN A 101 10.61 18.89 -7.68
N GLY A 102 9.69 18.91 -6.70
CA GLY A 102 8.68 17.88 -6.52
C GLY A 102 9.25 16.63 -5.84
N GLY A 103 8.36 15.83 -5.26
CA GLY A 103 8.74 14.74 -4.36
C GLY A 103 8.74 15.20 -2.90
N PHE A 104 8.76 14.24 -1.97
CA PHE A 104 8.64 14.52 -0.55
C PHE A 104 9.76 13.83 0.22
N VAL A 105 10.42 14.56 1.13
CA VAL A 105 11.23 14.01 2.20
C VAL A 105 10.54 14.33 3.52
N GLY A 106 10.03 13.32 4.19
CA GLY A 106 9.52 13.48 5.55
C GLY A 106 10.10 12.41 6.45
N LEU A 107 10.78 12.83 7.48
CA LEU A 107 11.17 11.97 8.61
C LEU A 107 9.93 11.47 9.39
N SER A 108 8.74 12.00 9.09
CA SER A 108 7.47 11.72 9.77
C SER A 108 6.29 11.68 8.80
N SER A 109 6.43 11.03 7.66
CA SER A 109 5.32 10.84 6.74
C SER A 109 4.30 9.88 7.32
N ILE A 110 3.02 10.25 7.26
CA ILE A 110 1.91 9.37 7.64
C ILE A 110 1.64 8.44 6.46
N TYR A 111 1.81 7.14 6.71
CA TYR A 111 1.54 6.10 5.71
C TYR A 111 0.15 5.53 5.92
N TYR A 112 -0.57 5.38 4.81
CA TYR A 112 -1.86 4.72 4.74
C TYR A 112 -1.76 3.46 3.89
N ILE A 113 -2.62 2.49 4.22
CA ILE A 113 -2.82 1.30 3.42
C ILE A 113 -4.30 1.22 3.05
N LYS A 114 -4.60 1.10 1.76
CA LYS A 114 -5.95 1.03 1.21
C LYS A 114 -5.97 0.18 -0.06
N ARG A 115 -7.17 -0.20 -0.48
CA ARG A 115 -7.40 -0.90 -1.73
C ARG A 115 -7.73 0.06 -2.85
N VAL A 116 -7.09 -0.11 -3.99
CA VAL A 116 -7.40 0.63 -5.23
C VAL A 116 -8.75 0.16 -5.75
N VAL A 117 -9.68 1.09 -5.88
CA VAL A 117 -11.02 0.85 -6.44
C VAL A 117 -11.13 1.50 -7.82
N GLY A 118 -10.58 2.69 -8.01
CA GLY A 118 -10.55 3.39 -9.29
C GLY A 118 -9.14 3.69 -9.76
N VAL A 119 -8.90 3.50 -11.04
CA VAL A 119 -7.67 3.84 -11.76
C VAL A 119 -7.90 5.06 -12.66
N PRO A 120 -6.85 5.72 -13.18
CA PRO A 120 -7.01 6.89 -14.06
C PRO A 120 -8.04 6.68 -15.17
N GLY A 121 -8.95 7.65 -15.31
CA GLY A 121 -10.03 7.63 -16.32
C GLY A 121 -11.30 6.91 -15.88
N ASP A 122 -11.31 6.20 -14.75
CA ASP A 122 -12.53 5.58 -14.24
C ASP A 122 -13.55 6.60 -13.77
N ILE A 123 -14.82 6.29 -13.97
CA ILE A 123 -15.97 7.01 -13.42
C ILE A 123 -16.48 6.22 -12.24
N ILE A 124 -16.36 6.80 -11.04
CA ILE A 124 -16.78 6.17 -9.78
C ILE A 124 -18.09 6.80 -9.34
N SER A 125 -19.08 5.98 -9.04
CA SER A 125 -20.25 6.39 -8.26
C SER A 125 -20.52 5.43 -7.11
N ILE A 126 -21.02 5.99 -6.02
CA ILE A 126 -21.32 5.24 -4.79
C ILE A 126 -22.72 5.63 -4.36
N ASP A 127 -23.60 4.65 -4.28
CA ASP A 127 -24.95 4.78 -3.73
C ASP A 127 -25.09 3.83 -2.54
N LEU A 128 -25.14 4.41 -1.32
CA LEU A 128 -25.09 3.65 -0.08
C LEU A 128 -23.86 2.71 -0.01
N ASN A 129 -24.09 1.41 -0.16
CA ASN A 129 -23.07 0.36 -0.12
C ASN A 129 -22.70 -0.14 -1.53
N ASP A 130 -23.41 0.31 -2.53
CA ASP A 130 -23.21 -0.09 -3.90
C ASP A 130 -22.17 0.81 -4.58
N ILE A 131 -21.16 0.18 -5.14
CA ILE A 131 -20.08 0.88 -5.84
C ILE A 131 -20.17 0.53 -7.31
N TYR A 132 -20.19 1.55 -8.14
CA TYR A 132 -20.20 1.45 -9.59
C TYR A 132 -18.87 1.98 -10.13
N ILE A 133 -18.32 1.27 -11.08
CA ILE A 133 -17.14 1.69 -11.86
C ILE A 133 -17.56 1.67 -13.33
N ASN A 134 -17.48 2.82 -14.00
CA ASN A 134 -17.88 2.98 -15.40
C ASN A 134 -19.32 2.46 -15.65
N GLY A 135 -20.23 2.73 -14.71
CA GLY A 135 -21.62 2.28 -14.73
C GLY A 135 -21.86 0.82 -14.34
N ASN A 136 -20.82 0.04 -14.09
CA ASN A 136 -20.95 -1.36 -13.69
C ASN A 136 -20.92 -1.51 -12.18
N LEU A 137 -21.91 -2.18 -11.60
CA LEU A 137 -21.95 -2.51 -10.17
C LEU A 137 -20.89 -3.55 -9.84
N ILE A 138 -19.98 -3.21 -8.94
CA ILE A 138 -18.94 -4.12 -8.47
C ILE A 138 -19.21 -4.74 -7.10
N SER A 139 -20.14 -4.18 -6.32
CA SER A 139 -20.48 -4.62 -4.97
C SER A 139 -21.63 -5.62 -5.01
N LYS A 140 -21.52 -6.69 -4.24
CA LYS A 140 -22.59 -7.66 -4.05
C LYS A 140 -22.69 -8.08 -2.58
N LYS A 141 -23.84 -7.82 -1.94
CA LYS A 141 -24.10 -8.33 -0.59
C LYS A 141 -24.17 -9.85 -0.60
N ILE A 142 -23.57 -10.50 0.39
CA ILE A 142 -23.64 -11.94 0.59
C ILE A 142 -24.29 -12.25 1.94
N PRO A 143 -24.93 -13.44 2.12
CA PRO A 143 -25.56 -13.85 3.37
C PRO A 143 -24.52 -14.33 4.39
N LYS A 144 -23.51 -13.49 4.65
CA LYS A 144 -22.43 -13.71 5.61
C LYS A 144 -22.36 -12.54 6.56
N ASN A 145 -22.12 -12.82 7.82
CA ASN A 145 -21.87 -11.78 8.82
C ASN A 145 -20.43 -11.92 9.33
N TYR A 146 -19.83 -10.80 9.62
CA TYR A 146 -18.53 -10.71 10.27
C TYR A 146 -18.70 -10.02 11.62
N PHE A 147 -18.11 -10.57 12.67
CA PHE A 147 -18.16 -9.96 14.00
C PHE A 147 -16.79 -9.38 14.34
N LEU A 148 -16.78 -8.09 14.64
CA LEU A 148 -15.57 -7.35 15.00
C LEU A 148 -15.87 -6.54 16.27
N ASP A 149 -15.09 -6.77 17.34
CA ASP A 149 -15.29 -6.13 18.64
C ASP A 149 -16.74 -6.26 19.18
N GLY A 150 -17.39 -7.38 18.94
CA GLY A 150 -18.79 -7.63 19.33
C GLY A 150 -19.84 -6.98 18.42
N VAL A 151 -19.44 -6.21 17.43
CA VAL A 151 -20.34 -5.56 16.46
C VAL A 151 -20.50 -6.46 15.23
N LYS A 152 -21.77 -6.65 14.85
CA LYS A 152 -22.15 -7.39 13.64
C LYS A 152 -21.94 -6.52 12.41
N HIS A 153 -21.22 -7.03 11.42
CA HIS A 153 -20.99 -6.40 10.14
C HIS A 153 -21.62 -7.20 9.00
N ASN A 154 -22.25 -6.51 8.06
CA ASN A 154 -22.67 -7.09 6.80
C ASN A 154 -21.47 -7.28 5.88
N VAL A 155 -21.39 -8.42 5.19
CA VAL A 155 -20.31 -8.70 4.25
C VAL A 155 -20.78 -8.49 2.82
N TYR A 156 -19.95 -7.77 2.07
CA TYR A 156 -20.11 -7.58 0.63
C TYR A 156 -18.89 -8.15 -0.08
N ILE A 157 -19.08 -8.60 -1.30
CA ILE A 157 -17.99 -8.94 -2.21
C ILE A 157 -17.86 -7.83 -3.23
N ASN A 158 -16.67 -7.26 -3.34
CA ASN A 158 -16.32 -6.41 -4.47
C ASN A 158 -15.62 -7.25 -5.53
N ILE A 159 -16.06 -7.12 -6.77
CA ILE A 159 -15.55 -7.89 -7.92
C ILE A 159 -14.65 -6.95 -8.73
N PHE A 160 -13.39 -7.32 -8.85
CA PHE A 160 -12.39 -6.61 -9.65
C PHE A 160 -11.85 -7.54 -10.75
N ASP A 161 -11.16 -6.98 -11.72
CA ASP A 161 -10.54 -7.75 -12.81
C ASP A 161 -9.59 -8.84 -12.31
N GLN A 162 -8.96 -8.61 -11.16
CA GLN A 162 -8.00 -9.53 -10.52
C GLN A 162 -8.63 -10.53 -9.54
N GLY A 163 -9.94 -10.46 -9.30
CA GLY A 163 -10.63 -11.36 -8.39
C GLY A 163 -11.65 -10.69 -7.50
N LYS A 164 -12.01 -11.40 -6.44
CA LYS A 164 -13.06 -10.99 -5.50
C LYS A 164 -12.44 -10.65 -4.15
N THR A 165 -12.96 -9.62 -3.50
CA THR A 165 -12.53 -9.20 -2.17
C THR A 165 -13.73 -9.04 -1.26
N GLU A 166 -13.66 -9.62 -0.07
CA GLU A 166 -14.66 -9.38 0.99
C GLU A 166 -14.41 -8.00 1.61
N VAL A 167 -15.47 -7.24 1.78
CA VAL A 167 -15.49 -5.95 2.48
C VAL A 167 -16.63 -5.94 3.48
N ILE A 168 -16.51 -5.16 4.56
CA ILE A 168 -17.48 -5.14 5.63
C ILE A 168 -18.06 -3.75 5.87
N TYR A 169 -19.33 -3.74 6.26
CA TYR A 169 -20.08 -2.57 6.68
C TYR A 169 -20.71 -2.83 8.06
N SER A 170 -20.50 -1.94 9.04
CA SER A 170 -21.02 -2.07 10.40
C SER A 170 -22.47 -1.63 10.55
N GLY A 171 -22.98 -0.86 9.59
CA GLY A 171 -24.30 -0.25 9.66
C GLY A 171 -25.07 -0.32 8.36
N ASN A 172 -26.06 0.55 8.23
CA ASN A 172 -26.92 0.66 7.06
C ASN A 172 -26.29 1.43 5.91
N GLY A 173 -24.97 1.62 5.94
CA GLY A 173 -24.23 2.37 4.94
C GLY A 173 -24.38 3.88 5.09
N ASN A 174 -23.32 4.60 4.75
CA ASN A 174 -23.41 6.02 4.51
C ASN A 174 -23.04 6.99 5.62
N LEU A 175 -21.82 6.92 6.10
CA LEU A 175 -21.25 8.04 6.86
C LEU A 175 -21.01 9.29 5.97
N LEU A 176 -21.05 9.17 4.63
CA LEU A 176 -20.59 10.22 3.74
C LEU A 176 -21.53 10.65 2.62
N GLY A 177 -22.73 10.06 2.55
CA GLY A 177 -23.62 10.37 1.42
C GLY A 177 -23.20 9.67 0.12
N ASN A 178 -24.01 9.88 -0.90
CA ASN A 178 -23.78 9.32 -2.23
C ASN A 178 -22.71 10.11 -2.98
N ILE A 179 -21.94 9.43 -3.81
CA ILE A 179 -21.04 10.04 -4.80
C ILE A 179 -21.69 9.80 -6.16
N ASP A 180 -22.26 10.86 -6.76
CA ASP A 180 -23.04 10.71 -7.99
C ASP A 180 -22.18 10.30 -9.19
N SER A 181 -21.06 10.98 -9.39
CA SER A 181 -20.12 10.68 -10.48
C SER A 181 -18.80 11.40 -10.23
N LEU A 182 -17.73 10.67 -10.18
CA LEU A 182 -16.39 11.19 -9.91
C LEU A 182 -15.39 10.58 -10.89
N VAL A 183 -14.84 11.38 -11.79
CA VAL A 183 -13.81 10.92 -12.74
C VAL A 183 -12.46 10.90 -12.04
N VAL A 184 -11.78 9.77 -12.07
CA VAL A 184 -10.42 9.63 -11.53
C VAL A 184 -9.45 10.35 -12.45
N PRO A 185 -8.71 11.39 -11.96
CA PRO A 185 -7.78 12.13 -12.78
C PRO A 185 -6.62 11.27 -13.28
N SER A 186 -5.96 11.73 -14.34
CA SER A 186 -4.69 11.16 -14.77
C SER A 186 -3.70 11.13 -13.62
N GLU A 187 -2.86 10.09 -13.56
CA GLU A 187 -1.85 9.89 -12.52
C GLU A 187 -2.40 9.93 -11.08
N SER A 188 -3.67 9.52 -10.90
CA SER A 188 -4.32 9.48 -9.59
C SER A 188 -5.15 8.22 -9.42
N TYR A 189 -5.42 7.86 -8.16
CA TYR A 189 -6.15 6.64 -7.82
C TYR A 189 -7.21 6.93 -6.78
N PHE A 190 -8.35 6.25 -6.89
CA PHE A 190 -9.40 6.25 -5.89
C PHE A 190 -9.26 5.00 -5.03
N VAL A 191 -9.09 5.17 -3.73
CA VAL A 191 -8.80 4.06 -2.82
C VAL A 191 -9.79 4.00 -1.67
N LEU A 192 -10.17 2.80 -1.26
CA LEU A 192 -11.08 2.55 -0.14
C LEU A 192 -10.47 1.56 0.87
N GLY A 193 -10.86 1.70 2.13
CA GLY A 193 -10.61 0.65 3.12
C GLY A 193 -11.62 -0.49 2.97
N ASP A 194 -11.21 -1.71 3.30
CA ASP A 194 -12.10 -2.88 3.24
C ASP A 194 -13.12 -2.89 4.40
N ASN A 195 -12.80 -2.25 5.53
CA ASN A 195 -13.75 -1.90 6.59
C ASN A 195 -14.36 -0.53 6.28
N ARG A 196 -15.41 -0.53 5.47
CA ARG A 196 -16.01 0.63 4.82
C ARG A 196 -16.41 1.74 5.77
N ASP A 197 -17.06 1.42 6.89
CA ASP A 197 -17.55 2.40 7.84
C ASP A 197 -16.48 2.87 8.83
N ASN A 198 -15.34 2.16 8.88
CA ASN A 198 -14.22 2.50 9.75
C ASN A 198 -12.94 2.79 8.96
N SER A 199 -13.07 3.58 7.90
CA SER A 199 -11.94 3.93 7.05
C SER A 199 -11.98 5.39 6.63
N MET A 200 -10.91 6.11 6.97
CA MET A 200 -10.58 7.39 6.36
C MET A 200 -9.88 7.12 5.04
N ASP A 201 -10.56 7.36 3.91
CA ASP A 201 -10.11 7.04 2.56
C ASP A 201 -10.51 8.10 1.52
N SER A 202 -10.47 7.76 0.25
CA SER A 202 -10.74 8.70 -0.84
C SER A 202 -12.11 9.37 -0.78
N ARG A 203 -13.06 8.80 -0.09
CA ARG A 203 -14.37 9.42 0.15
C ARG A 203 -14.26 10.71 0.95
N PHE A 204 -13.22 10.83 1.81
CA PHE A 204 -13.01 12.00 2.69
C PHE A 204 -12.00 12.99 2.14
N TRP A 205 -10.89 12.51 1.60
CA TRP A 205 -9.77 13.37 1.21
C TRP A 205 -9.47 13.40 -0.29
N GLY A 206 -10.21 12.61 -1.10
CA GLY A 206 -10.09 12.60 -2.56
C GLY A 206 -9.08 11.59 -3.09
N PHE A 207 -8.41 11.91 -4.16
CA PHE A 207 -7.53 11.00 -4.89
C PHE A 207 -6.13 10.90 -4.28
N VAL A 208 -5.47 9.77 -4.52
CA VAL A 208 -4.07 9.54 -4.23
C VAL A 208 -3.25 9.74 -5.50
N PRO A 209 -2.37 10.76 -5.56
CA PRO A 209 -1.45 10.91 -6.67
C PRO A 209 -0.52 9.70 -6.81
N ARG A 210 -0.16 9.37 -8.03
CA ARG A 210 0.75 8.25 -8.36
C ARG A 210 2.09 8.35 -7.62
N GLU A 211 2.60 9.55 -7.46
CA GLU A 211 3.87 9.83 -6.77
C GLU A 211 3.83 9.54 -5.27
N ASN A 212 2.65 9.54 -4.67
CA ASN A 212 2.47 9.22 -3.26
C ASN A 212 2.49 7.71 -3.00
N ILE A 213 2.26 6.87 -4.03
CA ILE A 213 2.21 5.42 -3.87
C ILE A 213 3.63 4.86 -3.77
N ILE A 214 3.87 4.16 -2.66
CA ILE A 214 5.17 3.58 -2.32
C ILE A 214 5.32 2.19 -2.92
N GLY A 215 4.27 1.36 -2.82
CA GLY A 215 4.32 0.02 -3.33
C GLY A 215 3.05 -0.77 -3.08
N LYS A 216 3.05 -2.01 -3.59
CA LYS A 216 1.97 -2.98 -3.41
C LYS A 216 2.25 -3.88 -2.22
N ALA A 217 1.26 -4.07 -1.34
CA ALA A 217 1.31 -5.09 -0.30
C ALA A 217 1.11 -6.48 -0.94
N PHE A 218 2.01 -7.42 -0.67
CA PHE A 218 1.97 -8.75 -1.32
C PHE A 218 2.09 -9.93 -0.36
N LEU A 219 2.52 -9.72 0.87
CA LEU A 219 2.64 -10.78 1.88
C LEU A 219 2.09 -10.28 3.21
N ILE A 220 1.33 -11.14 3.87
CA ILE A 220 0.74 -10.92 5.19
C ILE A 220 1.23 -12.06 6.09
N HIS A 221 1.74 -11.71 7.25
CA HIS A 221 2.16 -12.68 8.26
C HIS A 221 1.69 -12.26 9.64
#